data_b3c77a79db1ff2fef4fa710de3b3308d
#
_entry.id   b3c77a79db1ff2fef4fa710de3b3308d
#
_cell.length_a   1.000
_cell.length_b   1.000
_cell.length_c   1.000
_cell.angle_alpha   90.00
_cell.angle_beta   90.00
_cell.angle_gamma   90.00
#
_symmetry.space_group_name_H-M   'P 1'
#
loop_
_entity.id
_entity.type
_entity.pdbx_description
1 polymer ?
#
loop_
_entity_poly.entity_id
_entity_poly.type
_entity_poly.pdbx_seq_one_letter_code
_entity_poly.pdbx_strand_id
1 'polypeptide(L)'
;MSIRLRLVLSYIAMLLVPLVLSILAVILISIATFGSLKSGFQVDFSQGNPIKRVVDQELENVAYMKAKTDTEPDAFLDPAFIKDLEARFHKINMGVIIRKDLEITYVSPYIKEGEAGNTTKLPSYGTSSGEFQRNQGSLWITRQQDFLFSDKSKGSVFVFLDGGPFQKYLHQFSKSVIVTFILILVLTNGVLTYFVSRSIIRPLKSLKRAAEEIKEGNLDFEVVRHSDDEIGELSTAFEEMRRKLKKSVEIQLQYEENRKELISNISHDLKTPVTAIKGYVEGIMDGVSNSPDKMDRYIRTIYNKAADMDRLIDELFLFSKLDLGKVPFQFETVDLGQYVQDCVQELQFDMEKKGVRFALTELPQSPLYVTADRDKLRRVLLNIIENAVKYSDEGNRSITLTLREIDGHAVIQIIDNGQGISEEALPHIFDRFYRADPSRNTATGGSGLGLAIAKQIMEEHGGRIGATSMIGRGTTVYMALPLSQQEESEG
;
A
#
# COMPACT_ATOMS: atom_id res chain seq x y z
N MET A 1 2.79 -13.12 7.67
CA MET A 1 3.05 -13.07 9.13
C MET A 1 2.59 -11.73 9.63
N SER A 2 1.76 -11.66 10.68
CA SER A 2 1.16 -10.41 11.14
C SER A 2 2.21 -9.41 11.68
N ILE A 3 1.93 -8.10 11.53
CA ILE A 3 2.79 -7.03 12.06
C ILE A 3 2.97 -7.17 13.57
N ARG A 4 1.90 -7.52 14.29
CA ARG A 4 1.95 -7.75 15.74
C ARG A 4 2.96 -8.83 16.09
N LEU A 5 2.93 -9.96 15.40
CA LEU A 5 3.85 -11.07 15.65
C LEU A 5 5.30 -10.70 15.30
N ARG A 6 5.52 -9.95 14.22
CA ARG A 6 6.86 -9.42 13.86
C ARG A 6 7.41 -8.48 14.92
N LEU A 7 6.60 -7.56 15.42
CA LEU A 7 7.01 -6.63 16.48
C LEU A 7 7.33 -7.38 17.76
N VAL A 8 6.46 -8.29 18.21
CA VAL A 8 6.71 -9.10 19.41
C VAL A 8 7.98 -9.92 19.27
N LEU A 9 8.16 -10.63 18.13
CA LEU A 9 9.39 -11.40 17.87
C LEU A 9 10.63 -10.50 17.80
N SER A 10 10.52 -9.30 17.23
CA SER A 10 11.64 -8.36 17.19
C SER A 10 12.03 -7.86 18.58
N TYR A 11 11.07 -7.56 19.46
CA TYR A 11 11.35 -7.18 20.84
C TYR A 11 11.95 -8.34 21.65
N ILE A 12 11.42 -9.56 21.48
CA ILE A 12 11.99 -10.75 22.11
C ILE A 12 13.41 -11.00 21.62
N ALA A 13 13.65 -10.91 20.30
CA ALA A 13 14.97 -11.06 19.72
C ALA A 13 15.94 -9.97 20.20
N MET A 14 15.48 -8.73 20.37
CA MET A 14 16.29 -7.63 20.88
C MET A 14 16.81 -7.87 22.31
N LEU A 15 16.08 -8.64 23.11
CA LEU A 15 16.48 -8.99 24.48
C LEU A 15 17.27 -10.31 24.52
N LEU A 16 16.78 -11.35 23.85
CA LEU A 16 17.36 -12.70 23.96
C LEU A 16 18.64 -12.85 23.15
N VAL A 17 18.71 -12.33 21.93
CA VAL A 17 19.89 -12.53 21.07
C VAL A 17 21.15 -11.91 21.67
N PRO A 18 21.16 -10.65 22.13
CA PRO A 18 22.35 -10.08 22.81
C PRO A 18 22.70 -10.85 24.09
N LEU A 19 21.70 -11.30 24.85
CA LEU A 19 21.92 -12.05 26.08
C LEU A 19 22.63 -13.38 25.79
N VAL A 20 22.11 -14.16 24.85
CA VAL A 20 22.70 -15.47 24.47
C VAL A 20 24.11 -15.30 23.90
N LEU A 21 24.28 -14.31 22.99
CA LEU A 21 25.59 -14.01 22.41
C LEU A 21 26.59 -13.53 23.46
N SER A 22 26.12 -12.75 24.44
CA SER A 22 26.98 -12.28 25.54
C SER A 22 27.44 -13.42 26.46
N ILE A 23 26.54 -14.36 26.78
CA ILE A 23 26.91 -15.53 27.57
C ILE A 23 27.94 -16.38 26.81
N LEU A 24 27.70 -16.62 25.51
CA LEU A 24 28.65 -17.36 24.66
C LEU A 24 30.00 -16.65 24.58
N ALA A 25 29.98 -15.34 24.39
CA ALA A 25 31.19 -14.53 24.34
C ALA A 25 31.99 -14.58 25.65
N VAL A 26 31.32 -14.51 26.82
CA VAL A 26 31.98 -14.63 28.12
C VAL A 26 32.65 -16.02 28.26
N ILE A 27 31.98 -17.08 27.83
CA ILE A 27 32.57 -18.44 27.85
C ILE A 27 33.81 -18.49 26.96
N LEU A 28 33.72 -17.96 25.71
CA LEU A 28 34.84 -17.98 24.78
C LEU A 28 36.02 -17.11 25.26
N ILE A 29 35.73 -15.93 25.81
CA ILE A 29 36.75 -15.04 26.40
C ILE A 29 37.39 -15.74 27.61
N SER A 30 36.63 -16.42 28.46
CA SER A 30 37.13 -17.18 29.60
C SER A 30 38.08 -18.28 29.15
N ILE A 31 37.73 -19.08 28.14
CA ILE A 31 38.58 -20.11 27.59
C ILE A 31 39.87 -19.52 26.98
N ALA A 32 39.74 -18.46 26.20
CA ALA A 32 40.88 -17.81 25.54
C ALA A 32 41.88 -17.16 26.55
N THR A 33 41.34 -16.56 27.62
CA THR A 33 42.17 -15.87 28.62
C THR A 33 42.68 -16.83 29.70
N PHE A 34 42.12 -18.02 29.82
CA PHE A 34 42.55 -19.02 30.81
C PHE A 34 44.02 -19.41 30.61
N GLY A 35 44.48 -19.47 29.36
CA GLY A 35 45.89 -19.73 29.04
C GLY A 35 46.85 -18.69 29.62
N SER A 36 46.48 -17.44 29.71
CA SER A 36 47.30 -16.35 30.32
C SER A 36 47.36 -16.47 31.85
N LEU A 37 46.31 -16.96 32.49
CA LEU A 37 46.31 -17.24 33.92
C LEU A 37 47.25 -18.42 34.22
N LYS A 38 47.22 -19.50 33.36
CA LYS A 38 48.09 -20.67 33.47
C LYS A 38 49.56 -20.29 33.42
N SER A 39 49.95 -19.42 32.48
CA SER A 39 51.35 -18.97 32.34
C SER A 39 51.78 -18.06 33.48
N GLY A 40 50.87 -17.26 34.04
CA GLY A 40 51.15 -16.33 35.14
C GLY A 40 51.44 -17.00 36.48
N PHE A 41 50.80 -18.14 36.74
CA PHE A 41 51.00 -18.90 38.02
C PHE A 41 51.90 -20.10 37.88
N GLN A 42 52.49 -20.40 36.72
CA GLN A 42 53.34 -21.58 36.46
C GLN A 42 52.73 -22.94 36.93
N VAL A 43 51.42 -23.01 37.06
CA VAL A 43 50.72 -24.21 37.58
C VAL A 43 50.28 -25.10 36.41
N ASP A 44 50.63 -26.37 36.50
CA ASP A 44 50.20 -27.36 35.53
C ASP A 44 48.74 -27.81 35.80
N PHE A 45 47.86 -27.40 34.91
CA PHE A 45 46.41 -27.72 34.98
C PHE A 45 46.04 -29.09 34.38
N SER A 46 47.03 -29.87 33.92
CA SER A 46 46.77 -31.16 33.25
C SER A 46 46.32 -32.29 34.16
N GLN A 47 46.51 -32.12 35.48
CA GLN A 47 46.25 -33.19 36.47
C GLN A 47 45.37 -32.69 37.63
N GLY A 48 44.05 -32.56 37.44
CA GLY A 48 43.09 -32.26 38.49
C GLY A 48 42.88 -30.76 38.78
N ASN A 49 42.18 -30.42 39.90
CA ASN A 49 41.87 -29.04 40.25
C ASN A 49 43.14 -28.29 40.70
N PRO A 50 43.67 -27.33 39.91
CA PRO A 50 44.93 -26.63 40.19
C PRO A 50 44.86 -25.75 41.45
N ILE A 51 43.69 -25.17 41.72
CA ILE A 51 43.51 -24.31 42.94
C ILE A 51 43.67 -25.21 44.18
N LYS A 52 43.08 -26.41 44.15
CA LYS A 52 43.21 -27.36 45.28
C LYS A 52 44.64 -27.73 45.54
N ARG A 53 45.47 -27.96 44.50
CA ARG A 53 46.89 -28.28 44.63
C ARG A 53 47.69 -27.13 45.24
N VAL A 54 47.47 -25.90 44.74
CA VAL A 54 48.16 -24.74 45.31
C VAL A 54 47.83 -24.61 46.80
N VAL A 55 46.56 -24.80 47.16
CA VAL A 55 46.11 -24.74 48.57
C VAL A 55 46.69 -25.93 49.36
N ASP A 56 46.71 -27.12 48.81
CA ASP A 56 47.30 -28.32 49.49
C ASP A 56 48.81 -28.15 49.69
N GLN A 57 49.55 -27.63 48.66
CA GLN A 57 50.97 -27.31 48.76
C GLN A 57 51.25 -26.17 49.72
N GLU A 58 50.41 -25.12 49.76
CA GLU A 58 50.51 -24.05 50.75
C GLU A 58 50.39 -24.65 52.16
N LEU A 59 49.36 -25.44 52.40
CA LEU A 59 49.12 -26.08 53.70
C LEU A 59 50.31 -26.95 54.12
N GLU A 60 50.87 -27.77 53.18
CA GLU A 60 52.04 -28.60 53.43
C GLU A 60 53.27 -27.72 53.79
N ASN A 61 53.55 -26.69 52.98
CA ASN A 61 54.68 -25.78 53.22
C ASN A 61 54.52 -25.01 54.52
N VAL A 62 53.30 -24.55 54.86
CA VAL A 62 53.02 -23.89 56.14
C VAL A 62 53.16 -24.85 57.31
N ALA A 63 52.69 -26.11 57.19
CA ALA A 63 52.89 -27.13 58.21
C ALA A 63 54.37 -27.45 58.43
N TYR A 64 55.15 -27.57 57.34
CA TYR A 64 56.62 -27.72 57.42
C TYR A 64 57.28 -26.53 58.13
N MET A 65 56.93 -25.31 57.75
CA MET A 65 57.42 -24.08 58.36
C MET A 65 57.09 -24.06 59.84
N LYS A 66 55.83 -24.35 60.23
CA LYS A 66 55.39 -24.38 61.62
C LYS A 66 56.14 -25.42 62.44
N ALA A 67 56.28 -26.64 61.92
CA ALA A 67 57.06 -27.69 62.63
C ALA A 67 58.51 -27.25 62.90
N LYS A 68 59.12 -26.51 61.94
CA LYS A 68 60.48 -26.01 62.07
C LYS A 68 60.56 -24.88 63.07
N THR A 69 59.57 -23.97 63.16
CA THR A 69 59.51 -22.94 64.16
C THR A 69 59.44 -23.47 65.58
N ASP A 70 58.85 -24.67 65.81
CA ASP A 70 58.65 -25.33 67.09
C ASP A 70 59.87 -26.15 67.48
N THR A 71 60.58 -26.80 66.53
CA THR A 71 61.68 -27.68 66.77
C THR A 71 63.08 -27.09 66.70
N GLU A 72 63.28 -26.25 65.67
CA GLU A 72 64.58 -25.64 65.34
C GLU A 72 64.43 -24.15 64.94
N PRO A 73 64.04 -23.25 65.84
CA PRO A 73 63.75 -21.88 65.53
C PRO A 73 64.93 -21.12 64.91
N ASP A 74 66.18 -21.45 65.32
CA ASP A 74 67.35 -20.83 64.78
C ASP A 74 67.70 -21.18 63.32
N ALA A 75 67.06 -22.24 62.77
CA ALA A 75 67.16 -22.56 61.34
C ALA A 75 66.71 -21.40 60.46
N PHE A 76 65.80 -20.56 60.87
CA PHE A 76 65.36 -19.37 60.14
C PHE A 76 66.41 -18.26 60.02
N LEU A 77 67.61 -18.45 60.60
CA LEU A 77 68.80 -17.59 60.41
C LEU A 77 69.85 -18.32 59.48
N ASP A 78 69.68 -19.59 59.22
CA ASP A 78 70.60 -20.35 58.34
C ASP A 78 70.27 -20.12 56.88
N PRO A 79 71.22 -19.60 56.07
CA PRO A 79 71.04 -19.34 54.66
C PRO A 79 70.65 -20.57 53.81
N ALA A 80 71.09 -21.77 54.20
CA ALA A 80 70.78 -23.01 53.49
C ALA A 80 69.30 -23.40 53.69
N PHE A 81 68.79 -23.30 54.92
CA PHE A 81 67.38 -23.54 55.24
C PHE A 81 66.46 -22.50 54.60
N ILE A 82 66.84 -21.23 54.68
CA ILE A 82 66.08 -20.13 54.07
C ILE A 82 65.92 -20.38 52.54
N LYS A 83 66.98 -20.79 51.88
CA LYS A 83 66.94 -21.10 50.45
C LYS A 83 66.05 -22.29 50.13
N ASP A 84 66.02 -23.35 50.93
CA ASP A 84 65.06 -24.49 50.77
C ASP A 84 63.63 -24.01 50.97
N LEU A 85 63.39 -23.22 52.05
CA LEU A 85 62.08 -22.69 52.34
C LEU A 85 61.58 -21.77 51.21
N GLU A 86 62.42 -20.91 50.67
CA GLU A 86 62.13 -20.07 49.55
C GLU A 86 61.78 -20.89 48.30
N ALA A 87 62.56 -21.93 47.97
CA ALA A 87 62.35 -22.77 46.82
C ALA A 87 60.98 -23.51 46.90
N ARG A 88 60.52 -23.88 48.10
CA ARG A 88 59.20 -24.49 48.32
C ARG A 88 58.06 -23.51 48.07
N PHE A 89 58.14 -22.29 48.60
CA PHE A 89 57.11 -21.27 48.43
C PHE A 89 57.12 -20.65 47.02
N HIS A 90 58.31 -20.53 46.42
CA HIS A 90 58.41 -20.00 45.03
C HIS A 90 57.70 -20.88 44.00
N LYS A 91 57.65 -22.24 44.20
CA LYS A 91 56.88 -23.14 43.31
C LYS A 91 55.39 -22.84 43.22
N ILE A 92 54.84 -22.14 44.20
CA ILE A 92 53.44 -21.74 44.28
C ILE A 92 53.26 -20.24 44.19
N ASN A 93 54.27 -19.54 43.62
CA ASN A 93 54.28 -18.07 43.49
C ASN A 93 54.12 -17.30 44.83
N MET A 94 54.67 -17.85 45.88
CA MET A 94 54.70 -17.24 47.19
C MET A 94 56.12 -16.91 47.57
N GLY A 95 56.27 -15.84 48.34
CA GLY A 95 57.54 -15.43 48.92
C GLY A 95 57.45 -15.36 50.42
N VAL A 96 58.62 -15.38 51.08
CA VAL A 96 58.70 -15.28 52.54
C VAL A 96 59.50 -14.07 52.97
N ILE A 97 59.06 -13.48 54.10
CA ILE A 97 59.83 -12.49 54.84
C ILE A 97 60.04 -13.02 56.26
N ILE A 98 61.30 -12.94 56.75
CA ILE A 98 61.64 -13.33 58.11
C ILE A 98 62.04 -12.08 58.87
N ARG A 99 61.51 -11.92 60.06
CA ARG A 99 61.78 -10.83 60.96
C ARG A 99 62.25 -11.37 62.31
N LYS A 100 63.35 -10.78 62.84
CA LYS A 100 63.83 -11.02 64.22
C LYS A 100 63.67 -9.72 64.97
N ASP A 101 62.88 -9.73 66.05
CA ASP A 101 62.45 -8.53 66.83
C ASP A 101 61.82 -7.46 65.92
N LEU A 102 62.51 -6.37 65.65
CA LEU A 102 62.09 -5.29 64.76
C LEU A 102 62.82 -5.24 63.42
N GLU A 103 63.84 -6.13 63.24
CA GLU A 103 64.67 -6.12 62.05
C GLU A 103 64.26 -7.23 61.11
N ILE A 104 64.18 -6.91 59.81
CA ILE A 104 63.91 -7.89 58.74
C ILE A 104 65.25 -8.57 58.41
N THR A 105 65.37 -9.84 58.74
CA THR A 105 66.59 -10.62 58.49
C THR A 105 66.64 -11.20 57.10
N TYR A 106 65.48 -11.45 56.51
CA TYR A 106 65.40 -11.99 55.14
C TYR A 106 64.13 -11.50 54.40
N VAL A 107 64.29 -11.21 53.12
CA VAL A 107 63.20 -10.92 52.16
C VAL A 107 63.44 -11.75 50.92
N SER A 108 62.50 -12.58 50.56
CA SER A 108 62.54 -13.35 49.33
C SER A 108 62.83 -12.47 48.12
N PRO A 109 63.74 -12.83 47.18
CA PRO A 109 63.96 -12.09 45.96
C PRO A 109 62.71 -11.89 45.15
N TYR A 110 61.84 -12.85 45.15
CA TYR A 110 60.50 -12.81 44.53
C TYR A 110 59.65 -11.62 45.02
N ILE A 111 59.80 -11.23 46.27
CA ILE A 111 59.12 -10.08 46.87
C ILE A 111 59.87 -8.76 46.56
N LYS A 112 61.20 -8.80 46.46
CA LYS A 112 62.06 -7.63 46.19
C LYS A 112 61.91 -7.13 44.78
N GLU A 113 61.78 -8.00 43.79
CA GLU A 113 61.60 -7.66 42.36
C GLU A 113 60.19 -7.18 42.03
N GLY A 114 59.21 -7.49 42.85
CA GLY A 114 57.87 -6.95 42.75
C GLY A 114 57.77 -5.51 43.28
N GLU A 115 56.63 -4.82 43.01
CA GLU A 115 56.33 -3.44 43.51
C GLU A 115 56.39 -3.26 45.03
N ALA A 116 56.89 -4.26 45.79
CA ALA A 116 56.89 -4.38 47.22
C ALA A 116 58.09 -3.77 47.94
N GLY A 117 58.79 -2.82 47.31
CA GLY A 117 59.95 -2.15 47.94
C GLY A 117 59.67 -1.39 49.25
N ASN A 118 58.44 -1.43 49.76
CA ASN A 118 58.06 -0.74 51.00
C ASN A 118 57.44 -1.75 52.03
N THR A 119 58.30 -2.55 52.65
CA THR A 119 57.94 -3.52 53.70
C THR A 119 57.56 -2.88 55.04
N THR A 120 57.22 -1.59 55.07
CA THR A 120 57.11 -0.75 56.29
C THR A 120 55.82 -1.03 57.13
N LYS A 121 54.99 -1.95 56.77
CA LYS A 121 53.76 -2.29 57.56
C LYS A 121 53.55 -3.78 57.72
N LEU A 122 54.54 -4.50 58.26
CA LEU A 122 54.31 -5.85 58.70
C LEU A 122 53.50 -5.87 60.00
N PRO A 123 52.56 -6.81 60.18
CA PRO A 123 51.83 -6.94 61.45
C PRO A 123 52.77 -7.12 62.64
N SER A 124 52.34 -6.67 63.83
CA SER A 124 53.13 -6.80 65.07
C SER A 124 53.17 -8.26 65.53
N TYR A 125 54.19 -8.59 66.33
CA TYR A 125 54.30 -9.93 66.94
C TYR A 125 53.07 -10.22 67.83
N GLY A 126 52.52 -11.42 67.77
CA GLY A 126 51.35 -11.85 68.54
C GLY A 126 49.99 -11.44 67.94
N THR A 127 50.00 -10.77 66.82
CA THR A 127 48.75 -10.59 66.08
C THR A 127 48.44 -11.83 65.26
N SER A 128 47.46 -12.60 65.73
CA SER A 128 46.95 -13.78 64.99
C SER A 128 46.31 -13.33 63.68
N SER A 129 47.04 -13.38 62.59
CA SER A 129 46.49 -13.07 61.25
C SER A 129 46.05 -14.40 60.57
N GLY A 130 44.83 -14.82 60.88
CA GLY A 130 44.14 -15.87 60.08
C GLY A 130 43.50 -15.35 58.82
N GLU A 131 43.57 -14.04 58.55
CA GLU A 131 42.90 -13.44 57.40
C GLU A 131 43.91 -12.87 56.40
N PHE A 132 43.60 -13.01 55.10
CA PHE A 132 44.37 -12.36 54.04
C PHE A 132 44.40 -10.83 54.24
N GLN A 133 45.52 -10.30 54.65
CA GLN A 133 45.70 -8.86 54.75
C GLN A 133 46.41 -8.33 53.50
N ARG A 134 45.78 -7.38 52.80
CA ARG A 134 46.43 -6.70 51.70
C ARG A 134 47.52 -5.79 52.24
N ASN A 135 48.76 -6.13 51.91
CA ASN A 135 49.87 -5.22 52.08
C ASN A 135 49.87 -4.14 50.99
N GLN A 136 50.90 -3.49 50.68
CA GLN A 136 50.88 -2.50 49.57
C GLN A 136 50.90 -3.17 48.18
N GLY A 137 50.16 -2.60 47.21
CA GLY A 137 50.14 -3.07 45.83
C GLY A 137 49.36 -4.35 45.60
N SER A 138 49.99 -5.32 44.93
CA SER A 138 49.44 -6.64 44.59
C SER A 138 49.77 -7.74 45.58
N LEU A 139 50.60 -7.47 46.60
CA LEU A 139 51.02 -8.45 47.57
C LEU A 139 50.03 -8.65 48.71
N TRP A 140 49.75 -9.91 49.03
CA TRP A 140 48.83 -10.28 50.08
C TRP A 140 49.56 -11.17 51.09
N ILE A 141 49.49 -10.81 52.41
CA ILE A 141 49.96 -11.67 53.46
C ILE A 141 48.95 -12.80 53.62
N THR A 142 49.35 -14.02 53.34
CA THR A 142 48.50 -15.21 53.48
C THR A 142 48.63 -15.81 54.87
N ARG A 143 49.81 -15.78 55.47
CA ARG A 143 50.12 -16.33 56.79
C ARG A 143 51.15 -15.53 57.53
N GLN A 144 50.99 -15.49 58.86
CA GLN A 144 51.99 -15.05 59.79
C GLN A 144 52.22 -16.17 60.83
N GLN A 145 53.44 -16.56 61.03
CA GLN A 145 53.83 -17.50 62.04
C GLN A 145 54.85 -16.84 62.96
N ASP A 146 54.44 -16.68 64.24
CA ASP A 146 55.27 -16.09 65.28
C ASP A 146 55.93 -17.23 66.13
N PHE A 147 57.14 -17.04 66.52
CA PHE A 147 57.94 -17.99 67.34
C PHE A 147 59.02 -17.25 68.14
N LEU A 148 59.72 -17.99 68.98
CA LEU A 148 60.84 -17.45 69.73
C LEU A 148 62.16 -18.13 69.33
N PHE A 149 63.17 -17.40 69.01
CA PHE A 149 64.50 -17.96 68.79
C PHE A 149 65.10 -18.46 70.10
N SER A 150 66.19 -19.33 70.04
CA SER A 150 66.85 -19.84 71.22
C SER A 150 67.41 -18.79 72.19
N ASP A 151 67.71 -17.62 71.68
CA ASP A 151 68.13 -16.43 72.46
C ASP A 151 66.95 -15.70 73.11
N LYS A 152 65.70 -16.16 72.98
CA LYS A 152 64.44 -15.59 73.43
C LYS A 152 64.03 -14.31 72.66
N SER A 153 64.73 -13.96 71.57
CA SER A 153 64.25 -12.92 70.66
C SER A 153 63.00 -13.36 69.94
N LYS A 154 62.19 -12.37 69.55
CA LYS A 154 60.91 -12.60 68.85
C LYS A 154 61.18 -12.85 67.37
N GLY A 155 60.70 -13.98 66.80
CA GLY A 155 60.73 -14.31 65.39
C GLY A 155 59.37 -14.23 64.80
N SER A 156 59.25 -13.81 63.54
CA SER A 156 58.04 -13.87 62.74
C SER A 156 58.38 -14.21 61.28
N VAL A 157 57.69 -15.19 60.75
CA VAL A 157 57.71 -15.49 59.26
C VAL A 157 56.40 -15.11 58.65
N PHE A 158 56.48 -14.31 57.59
CA PHE A 158 55.35 -13.88 56.79
C PHE A 158 55.41 -14.56 55.42
N VAL A 159 54.31 -15.16 54.99
CA VAL A 159 54.15 -15.73 53.66
C VAL A 159 53.31 -14.77 52.82
N PHE A 160 53.81 -14.41 51.64
CA PHE A 160 53.20 -13.48 50.71
C PHE A 160 52.81 -14.14 49.41
N LEU A 161 51.62 -13.86 48.92
CA LEU A 161 51.16 -14.20 47.59
C LEU A 161 51.19 -12.96 46.71
N ASP A 162 51.78 -13.06 45.52
CA ASP A 162 51.67 -12.03 44.51
C ASP A 162 50.36 -12.17 43.72
N GLY A 163 49.42 -11.29 43.98
CA GLY A 163 48.16 -11.20 43.28
C GLY A 163 48.24 -10.41 41.93
N GLY A 164 49.42 -9.89 41.55
CA GLY A 164 49.59 -9.11 40.34
C GLY A 164 49.15 -9.80 39.07
N PRO A 165 49.54 -11.07 38.85
CA PRO A 165 49.05 -11.83 37.66
C PRO A 165 47.54 -11.99 37.65
N PHE A 166 46.91 -12.19 38.81
CA PHE A 166 45.45 -12.33 38.92
C PHE A 166 44.75 -10.96 38.65
N GLN A 167 45.28 -9.90 39.18
CA GLN A 167 44.77 -8.54 38.97
C GLN A 167 44.86 -8.12 37.48
N LYS A 168 45.98 -8.42 36.81
CA LYS A 168 46.16 -8.20 35.37
C LYS A 168 45.16 -9.00 34.56
N TYR A 169 44.98 -10.30 34.92
CA TYR A 169 43.97 -11.15 34.30
C TYR A 169 42.57 -10.59 34.45
N LEU A 170 42.14 -10.22 35.66
CA LEU A 170 40.82 -9.64 35.91
C LEU A 170 40.60 -8.35 35.10
N HIS A 171 41.59 -7.50 35.05
CA HIS A 171 41.50 -6.26 34.29
C HIS A 171 41.38 -6.51 32.78
N GLN A 172 42.20 -7.39 32.24
CA GLN A 172 42.14 -7.75 30.82
C GLN A 172 40.83 -8.48 30.46
N PHE A 173 40.41 -9.42 31.29
CA PHE A 173 39.16 -10.16 31.16
C PHE A 173 37.96 -9.21 31.20
N SER A 174 37.85 -8.38 32.23
CA SER A 174 36.74 -7.43 32.37
C SER A 174 36.67 -6.44 31.21
N LYS A 175 37.80 -5.90 30.78
CA LYS A 175 37.90 -5.01 29.61
C LYS A 175 37.43 -5.70 28.34
N SER A 176 37.85 -6.94 28.11
CA SER A 176 37.45 -7.71 26.90
C SER A 176 35.95 -8.01 26.93
N VAL A 177 35.39 -8.40 28.09
CA VAL A 177 33.95 -8.65 28.24
C VAL A 177 33.15 -7.40 27.99
N ILE A 178 33.54 -6.25 28.57
CA ILE A 178 32.81 -4.98 28.39
C ILE A 178 32.80 -4.55 26.91
N VAL A 179 33.98 -4.57 26.26
CA VAL A 179 34.09 -4.17 24.84
C VAL A 179 33.26 -5.09 23.96
N THR A 180 33.36 -6.40 24.14
CA THR A 180 32.59 -7.38 23.37
C THR A 180 31.09 -7.24 23.59
N PHE A 181 30.65 -7.00 24.83
CA PHE A 181 29.24 -6.78 25.18
C PHE A 181 28.68 -5.54 24.47
N ILE A 182 29.41 -4.41 24.48
CA ILE A 182 29.00 -3.20 23.76
C ILE A 182 28.89 -3.46 22.26
N LEU A 183 29.89 -4.18 21.69
CA LEU A 183 29.90 -4.51 20.26
C LEU A 183 28.68 -5.36 19.88
N ILE A 184 28.36 -6.40 20.68
CA ILE A 184 27.20 -7.25 20.48
C ILE A 184 25.91 -6.41 20.52
N LEU A 185 25.77 -5.52 21.51
CA LEU A 185 24.59 -4.65 21.62
C LEU A 185 24.43 -3.74 20.39
N VAL A 186 25.49 -3.09 19.95
CA VAL A 186 25.43 -2.19 18.79
C VAL A 186 25.08 -2.95 17.51
N LEU A 187 25.73 -4.10 17.31
CA LEU A 187 25.54 -4.90 16.10
C LEU A 187 24.13 -5.50 16.02
N THR A 188 23.66 -6.12 17.11
CA THR A 188 22.33 -6.74 17.17
C THR A 188 21.23 -5.72 17.02
N ASN A 189 21.32 -4.57 17.71
CA ASN A 189 20.33 -3.49 17.56
C ASN A 189 20.37 -2.85 16.16
N GLY A 190 21.55 -2.67 15.56
CA GLY A 190 21.69 -2.17 14.20
C GLY A 190 21.01 -3.07 13.17
N VAL A 191 21.29 -4.37 13.23
CA VAL A 191 20.68 -5.36 12.33
C VAL A 191 19.15 -5.38 12.50
N LEU A 192 18.68 -5.42 13.73
CA LEU A 192 17.25 -5.47 14.01
C LEU A 192 16.52 -4.22 13.55
N THR A 193 17.09 -3.05 13.82
CA THR A 193 16.56 -1.74 13.36
C THR A 193 16.49 -1.69 11.83
N TYR A 194 17.50 -2.22 11.14
CA TYR A 194 17.48 -2.32 9.68
C TYR A 194 16.29 -3.16 9.17
N PHE A 195 16.03 -4.33 9.75
CA PHE A 195 14.91 -5.19 9.38
C PHE A 195 13.55 -4.53 9.65
N VAL A 196 13.36 -3.92 10.82
CA VAL A 196 12.13 -3.20 11.17
C VAL A 196 11.91 -2.00 10.25
N SER A 197 12.97 -1.24 9.98
CA SER A 197 12.89 -0.11 9.05
C SER A 197 12.49 -0.53 7.64
N ARG A 198 13.04 -1.63 7.14
CA ARG A 198 12.74 -2.13 5.79
C ARG A 198 11.34 -2.74 5.67
N SER A 199 10.88 -3.47 6.72
CA SER A 199 9.62 -4.21 6.66
C SER A 199 8.39 -3.39 7.09
N ILE A 200 8.58 -2.33 7.87
CA ILE A 200 7.46 -1.54 8.41
C ILE A 200 7.57 -0.06 8.03
N ILE A 201 8.70 0.59 8.34
CA ILE A 201 8.79 2.05 8.20
C ILE A 201 8.78 2.49 6.73
N ARG A 202 9.50 1.80 5.85
CA ARG A 202 9.56 2.15 4.42
C ARG A 202 8.20 2.01 3.72
N PRO A 203 7.46 0.90 3.85
CA PRO A 203 6.12 0.77 3.26
C PRO A 203 5.14 1.82 3.78
N LEU A 204 5.12 2.12 5.10
CA LEU A 204 4.28 3.17 5.66
C LEU A 204 4.63 4.56 5.11
N LYS A 205 5.91 4.83 4.91
CA LYS A 205 6.36 6.10 4.29
C LYS A 205 5.93 6.19 2.82
N SER A 206 5.93 5.06 2.10
CA SER A 206 5.40 4.99 0.73
C SER A 206 3.90 5.27 0.69
N LEU A 207 3.11 4.66 1.58
CA LEU A 207 1.67 4.93 1.70
C LEU A 207 1.38 6.39 2.08
N LYS A 208 2.19 6.97 2.98
CA LYS A 208 2.07 8.40 3.32
C LYS A 208 2.28 9.28 2.09
N ARG A 209 3.31 9.00 1.28
CA ARG A 209 3.55 9.74 0.02
C ARG A 209 2.39 9.57 -0.95
N ALA A 210 1.88 8.34 -1.11
CA ALA A 210 0.71 8.08 -1.95
C ALA A 210 -0.51 8.91 -1.51
N ALA A 211 -0.74 9.04 -0.19
CA ALA A 211 -1.80 9.90 0.32
C ALA A 211 -1.57 11.40 0.04
N GLU A 212 -0.32 11.87 0.09
CA GLU A 212 0.06 13.23 -0.24
C GLU A 212 -0.17 13.52 -1.74
N GLU A 213 0.23 12.61 -2.63
CA GLU A 213 -0.04 12.70 -4.08
C GLU A 213 -1.54 12.76 -4.39
N ILE A 214 -2.34 11.88 -3.76
CA ILE A 214 -3.80 11.90 -3.91
C ILE A 214 -4.39 13.23 -3.44
N LYS A 215 -3.91 13.77 -2.32
CA LYS A 215 -4.36 15.07 -1.79
C LYS A 215 -4.07 16.22 -2.77
N GLU A 216 -2.95 16.16 -3.50
CA GLU A 216 -2.56 17.14 -4.51
C GLU A 216 -3.27 16.93 -5.86
N GLY A 217 -4.11 15.88 -5.97
CA GLY A 217 -4.87 15.56 -7.19
C GLY A 217 -4.09 14.71 -8.20
N ASN A 218 -2.86 14.33 -7.88
CA ASN A 218 -2.12 13.39 -8.73
C ASN A 218 -2.61 11.96 -8.47
N LEU A 219 -3.25 11.36 -9.46
CA LEU A 219 -3.75 9.99 -9.42
C LEU A 219 -3.02 9.07 -10.40
N ASP A 220 -1.97 9.56 -11.10
CA ASP A 220 -1.23 8.85 -12.14
C ASP A 220 0.01 8.13 -11.61
N PHE A 221 -0.14 7.45 -10.48
CA PHE A 221 0.87 6.57 -9.90
C PHE A 221 0.23 5.24 -9.49
N GLU A 222 1.04 4.29 -9.06
CA GLU A 222 0.57 2.99 -8.59
C GLU A 222 1.11 2.69 -7.18
N VAL A 223 0.24 2.20 -6.30
CA VAL A 223 0.63 1.74 -4.96
C VAL A 223 0.98 0.27 -5.01
N VAL A 224 2.29 -0.03 -5.05
CA VAL A 224 2.78 -1.40 -5.17
C VAL A 224 2.66 -2.14 -3.83
N ARG A 225 2.09 -3.34 -3.86
CA ARG A 225 2.07 -4.24 -2.71
C ARG A 225 3.45 -4.87 -2.52
N HIS A 226 4.09 -4.61 -1.36
CA HIS A 226 5.44 -5.08 -1.04
C HIS A 226 5.48 -6.25 -0.05
N SER A 227 4.36 -6.62 0.54
CA SER A 227 4.28 -7.68 1.57
C SER A 227 2.93 -8.37 1.58
N ASP A 228 2.90 -9.60 2.15
CA ASP A 228 1.67 -10.39 2.34
C ASP A 228 1.19 -10.34 3.80
N ASP A 229 1.30 -9.18 4.44
CA ASP A 229 0.84 -8.89 5.79
C ASP A 229 -0.20 -7.76 5.78
N GLU A 230 -0.58 -7.28 6.96
CA GLU A 230 -1.57 -6.21 7.12
C GLU A 230 -1.18 -4.92 6.39
N ILE A 231 0.14 -4.65 6.18
CA ILE A 231 0.60 -3.51 5.37
C ILE A 231 0.35 -3.77 3.89
N GLY A 232 0.52 -5.01 3.43
CA GLY A 232 0.19 -5.41 2.07
C GLY A 232 -1.30 -5.30 1.78
N GLU A 233 -2.16 -5.72 2.71
CA GLU A 233 -3.62 -5.56 2.62
C GLU A 233 -4.00 -4.07 2.57
N LEU A 234 -3.40 -3.25 3.43
CA LEU A 234 -3.60 -1.80 3.43
C LEU A 234 -3.16 -1.17 2.11
N SER A 235 -2.03 -1.61 1.54
CA SER A 235 -1.55 -1.13 0.24
C SER A 235 -2.52 -1.46 -0.88
N THR A 236 -3.11 -2.67 -0.86
CA THR A 236 -4.12 -3.11 -1.83
C THR A 236 -5.40 -2.27 -1.72
N ALA A 237 -5.90 -2.08 -0.49
CA ALA A 237 -7.08 -1.25 -0.26
C ALA A 237 -6.88 0.21 -0.68
N PHE A 238 -5.67 0.75 -0.47
CA PHE A 238 -5.29 2.09 -0.88
C PHE A 238 -5.25 2.24 -2.41
N GLU A 239 -4.71 1.24 -3.12
CA GLU A 239 -4.69 1.21 -4.59
C GLU A 239 -6.12 1.09 -5.17
N GLU A 240 -6.99 0.29 -4.56
CA GLU A 240 -8.40 0.21 -4.96
C GLU A 240 -9.12 1.55 -4.80
N MET A 241 -8.90 2.23 -3.67
CA MET A 241 -9.44 3.56 -3.43
C MET A 241 -8.94 4.56 -4.47
N ARG A 242 -7.64 4.59 -4.76
CA ARG A 242 -7.05 5.46 -5.78
C ARG A 242 -7.67 5.23 -7.17
N ARG A 243 -7.82 3.94 -7.59
CA ARG A 243 -8.44 3.58 -8.87
C ARG A 243 -9.89 4.03 -8.96
N LYS A 244 -10.66 3.83 -7.88
CA LYS A 244 -12.06 4.27 -7.83
C LYS A 244 -12.15 5.80 -7.92
N LEU A 245 -11.26 6.52 -7.21
CA LEU A 245 -11.21 7.97 -7.25
C LEU A 245 -10.82 8.47 -8.65
N LYS A 246 -9.79 7.89 -9.28
CA LYS A 246 -9.39 8.22 -10.65
C LYS A 246 -10.55 8.06 -11.63
N LYS A 247 -11.22 6.90 -11.59
CA LYS A 247 -12.39 6.64 -12.42
C LYS A 247 -13.52 7.64 -12.18
N SER A 248 -13.76 8.02 -10.92
CA SER A 248 -14.78 9.01 -10.58
C SER A 248 -14.46 10.40 -11.16
N VAL A 249 -13.19 10.81 -11.06
CA VAL A 249 -12.73 12.10 -11.62
C VAL A 249 -12.82 12.08 -13.15
N GLU A 250 -12.41 11.01 -13.81
CA GLU A 250 -12.53 10.84 -15.26
C GLU A 250 -13.99 10.96 -15.74
N ILE A 251 -14.90 10.26 -15.05
CA ILE A 251 -16.35 10.34 -15.35
C ILE A 251 -16.86 11.78 -15.13
N GLN A 252 -16.44 12.44 -14.06
CA GLN A 252 -16.85 13.81 -13.77
C GLN A 252 -16.37 14.79 -14.84
N LEU A 253 -15.12 14.67 -15.28
CA LEU A 253 -14.56 15.51 -16.36
C LEU A 253 -15.31 15.27 -17.67
N GLN A 254 -15.58 14.03 -18.02
CA GLN A 254 -16.36 13.70 -19.20
C GLN A 254 -17.79 14.26 -19.12
N TYR A 255 -18.40 14.21 -17.95
CA TYR A 255 -19.72 14.81 -17.73
C TYR A 255 -19.70 16.34 -17.89
N GLU A 256 -18.68 17.02 -17.36
CA GLU A 256 -18.53 18.48 -17.53
C GLU A 256 -18.27 18.88 -18.98
N GLU A 257 -17.47 18.09 -19.71
CA GLU A 257 -17.20 18.34 -21.13
C GLU A 257 -18.46 18.17 -21.96
N ASN A 258 -19.18 17.07 -21.77
CA ASN A 258 -20.49 16.82 -22.41
C ASN A 258 -21.49 17.94 -22.10
N ARG A 259 -21.51 18.45 -20.85
CA ARG A 259 -22.38 19.56 -20.45
C ARG A 259 -22.04 20.89 -21.18
N LYS A 260 -20.72 21.18 -21.31
CA LYS A 260 -20.28 22.40 -22.05
C LYS A 260 -20.66 22.32 -23.52
N GLU A 261 -20.44 21.16 -24.14
CA GLU A 261 -20.81 20.90 -25.51
C GLU A 261 -22.32 21.04 -25.72
N LEU A 262 -23.12 20.46 -24.82
CA LEU A 262 -24.59 20.56 -24.81
C LEU A 262 -25.05 22.04 -24.82
N ILE A 263 -24.52 22.86 -23.87
CA ILE A 263 -24.88 24.28 -23.77
C ILE A 263 -24.48 25.05 -25.06
N SER A 264 -23.32 24.76 -25.63
CA SER A 264 -22.84 25.39 -26.86
C SER A 264 -23.74 25.08 -28.03
N ASN A 265 -24.10 23.81 -28.24
CA ASN A 265 -24.94 23.35 -29.36
C ASN A 265 -26.37 23.89 -29.24
N ILE A 266 -26.96 23.88 -28.04
CA ILE A 266 -28.28 24.46 -27.79
C ILE A 266 -28.28 25.96 -28.14
N SER A 267 -27.25 26.69 -27.67
CA SER A 267 -27.16 28.13 -27.91
C SER A 267 -27.06 28.45 -29.41
N HIS A 268 -26.32 27.64 -30.16
CA HIS A 268 -26.20 27.78 -31.61
C HIS A 268 -27.52 27.47 -32.30
N ASP A 269 -28.20 26.38 -31.96
CA ASP A 269 -29.43 25.91 -32.64
C ASP A 269 -30.65 26.79 -32.31
N LEU A 270 -30.67 27.44 -31.15
CA LEU A 270 -31.66 28.48 -30.83
C LEU A 270 -31.35 29.82 -31.49
N LYS A 271 -30.09 30.21 -31.63
CA LYS A 271 -29.70 31.49 -32.22
C LYS A 271 -30.08 31.55 -33.70
N THR A 272 -29.95 30.44 -34.44
CA THR A 272 -30.23 30.39 -35.88
C THR A 272 -31.68 30.78 -36.23
N PRO A 273 -32.73 30.13 -35.68
CA PRO A 273 -34.12 30.52 -35.95
C PRO A 273 -34.45 31.90 -35.41
N VAL A 274 -33.92 32.33 -34.27
CA VAL A 274 -34.12 33.71 -33.74
C VAL A 274 -33.58 34.74 -34.69
N THR A 275 -32.38 34.55 -35.25
CA THR A 275 -31.77 35.44 -36.21
C THR A 275 -32.60 35.51 -37.51
N ALA A 276 -33.13 34.35 -37.95
CA ALA A 276 -34.00 34.31 -39.13
C ALA A 276 -35.31 35.08 -38.89
N ILE A 277 -35.99 34.82 -37.75
CA ILE A 277 -37.23 35.54 -37.37
C ILE A 277 -36.94 37.06 -37.35
N LYS A 278 -35.88 37.47 -36.66
CA LYS A 278 -35.47 38.89 -36.59
C LYS A 278 -35.28 39.50 -37.99
N GLY A 279 -34.55 38.83 -38.88
CA GLY A 279 -34.29 39.30 -40.21
C GLY A 279 -35.57 39.42 -41.07
N TYR A 280 -36.52 38.49 -40.96
CA TYR A 280 -37.81 38.59 -41.66
C TYR A 280 -38.69 39.70 -41.07
N VAL A 281 -38.68 39.91 -39.75
CA VAL A 281 -39.41 41.04 -39.11
C VAL A 281 -38.81 42.36 -39.54
N GLU A 282 -37.49 42.54 -39.52
CA GLU A 282 -36.80 43.74 -40.01
C GLU A 282 -37.13 44.01 -41.49
N GLY A 283 -37.14 42.98 -42.37
CA GLY A 283 -37.53 43.08 -43.73
C GLY A 283 -39.01 43.52 -43.95
N ILE A 284 -39.91 43.17 -43.03
CA ILE A 284 -41.30 43.66 -43.00
C ILE A 284 -41.31 45.13 -42.58
N MET A 285 -40.58 45.49 -41.53
CA MET A 285 -40.50 46.89 -41.02
C MET A 285 -39.89 47.89 -42.04
N ASP A 286 -38.87 47.44 -42.80
CA ASP A 286 -38.17 48.22 -43.81
C ASP A 286 -38.93 48.24 -45.11
N GLY A 287 -40.13 47.71 -45.22
CA GLY A 287 -40.97 47.71 -46.40
C GLY A 287 -40.45 46.82 -47.54
N VAL A 288 -39.51 45.90 -47.30
CA VAL A 288 -39.00 45.00 -48.34
C VAL A 288 -40.08 44.02 -48.79
N SER A 289 -41.08 43.74 -47.96
CA SER A 289 -42.26 42.92 -48.26
C SER A 289 -43.35 43.72 -48.93
N ASN A 290 -43.04 44.25 -50.10
CA ASN A 290 -43.83 45.24 -50.90
C ASN A 290 -44.98 44.58 -51.64
N SER A 291 -45.33 43.36 -51.51
CA SER A 291 -46.49 42.65 -52.08
C SER A 291 -47.20 41.77 -51.10
N PRO A 292 -48.53 41.54 -51.20
CA PRO A 292 -49.27 40.64 -50.33
C PRO A 292 -48.64 39.23 -50.25
N ASP A 293 -48.19 38.66 -51.36
CA ASP A 293 -47.59 37.37 -51.46
C ASP A 293 -46.25 37.27 -50.74
N LYS A 294 -45.41 38.32 -50.79
CA LYS A 294 -44.18 38.38 -50.05
C LYS A 294 -44.41 38.51 -48.53
N MET A 295 -45.38 39.32 -48.15
CA MET A 295 -45.80 39.48 -46.77
C MET A 295 -46.30 38.16 -46.20
N ASP A 296 -47.18 37.45 -46.85
CA ASP A 296 -47.68 36.15 -46.42
C ASP A 296 -46.54 35.14 -46.30
N ARG A 297 -45.63 35.07 -47.26
CA ARG A 297 -44.45 34.23 -47.20
C ARG A 297 -43.54 34.57 -46.00
N TYR A 298 -43.29 35.82 -45.69
CA TYR A 298 -42.50 36.26 -44.53
C TYR A 298 -43.17 35.84 -43.23
N ILE A 299 -44.48 36.09 -43.09
CA ILE A 299 -45.26 35.69 -41.91
C ILE A 299 -45.25 34.15 -41.71
N ARG A 300 -45.45 33.41 -42.80
CA ARG A 300 -45.37 31.94 -42.74
C ARG A 300 -43.99 31.43 -42.37
N THR A 301 -42.93 32.09 -42.85
CA THR A 301 -41.57 31.71 -42.47
C THR A 301 -41.30 32.01 -41.01
N ILE A 302 -41.74 33.17 -40.48
CA ILE A 302 -41.64 33.50 -39.05
C ILE A 302 -42.38 32.46 -38.20
N TYR A 303 -43.65 32.15 -38.59
CA TYR A 303 -44.44 31.16 -37.88
C TYR A 303 -43.77 29.77 -37.85
N ASN A 304 -43.29 29.29 -39.00
CA ASN A 304 -42.62 28.01 -39.09
C ASN A 304 -41.34 27.98 -38.25
N LYS A 305 -40.55 29.07 -38.24
CA LYS A 305 -39.34 29.15 -37.41
C LYS A 305 -39.64 29.21 -35.93
N ALA A 306 -40.74 29.87 -35.52
CA ALA A 306 -41.22 29.82 -34.12
C ALA A 306 -41.68 28.41 -33.70
N ALA A 307 -42.43 27.72 -34.58
CA ALA A 307 -42.85 26.33 -34.34
C ALA A 307 -41.65 25.36 -34.29
N ASP A 308 -40.61 25.55 -35.14
CA ASP A 308 -39.37 24.80 -35.08
C ASP A 308 -38.65 24.98 -33.72
N MET A 309 -38.63 26.22 -33.19
CA MET A 309 -38.05 26.52 -31.86
C MET A 309 -38.84 25.84 -30.72
N ASP A 310 -40.17 25.91 -30.75
CA ASP A 310 -41.01 25.30 -29.73
C ASP A 310 -40.74 23.78 -29.66
N ARG A 311 -40.71 23.13 -30.83
CA ARG A 311 -40.37 21.69 -30.90
C ARG A 311 -38.97 21.41 -30.35
N LEU A 312 -37.98 22.23 -30.63
CA LEU A 312 -36.62 22.08 -30.16
C LEU A 312 -36.52 22.23 -28.64
N ILE A 313 -37.28 23.18 -28.07
CA ILE A 313 -37.39 23.35 -26.63
C ILE A 313 -38.05 22.12 -25.96
N ASP A 314 -39.10 21.59 -26.53
CA ASP A 314 -39.78 20.39 -26.04
C ASP A 314 -38.88 19.15 -26.07
N GLU A 315 -38.11 18.97 -27.16
CA GLU A 315 -37.12 17.90 -27.30
C GLU A 315 -36.02 18.03 -26.21
N LEU A 316 -35.51 19.24 -26.00
CA LEU A 316 -34.51 19.51 -24.97
C LEU A 316 -35.03 19.24 -23.56
N PHE A 317 -36.27 19.69 -23.29
CA PHE A 317 -36.90 19.52 -22.00
C PHE A 317 -37.14 18.02 -21.67
N LEU A 318 -37.62 17.26 -22.66
CA LEU A 318 -37.79 15.81 -22.53
C LEU A 318 -36.44 15.13 -22.33
N PHE A 319 -35.45 15.49 -23.15
CA PHE A 319 -34.09 14.95 -23.03
C PHE A 319 -33.51 15.19 -21.64
N SER A 320 -33.61 16.41 -21.11
CA SER A 320 -33.14 16.76 -19.77
C SER A 320 -33.85 15.95 -18.67
N LYS A 321 -35.15 15.71 -18.83
CA LYS A 321 -35.91 14.87 -17.87
C LYS A 321 -35.51 13.38 -17.95
N LEU A 322 -35.26 12.86 -19.15
CA LEU A 322 -34.80 11.49 -19.37
C LEU A 322 -33.40 11.30 -18.75
N ASP A 323 -32.46 12.23 -19.02
CA ASP A 323 -31.09 12.19 -18.49
C ASP A 323 -31.04 12.21 -16.95
N LEU A 324 -32.04 12.84 -16.30
CA LEU A 324 -32.18 12.86 -14.85
C LEU A 324 -32.98 11.67 -14.28
N GLY A 325 -33.45 10.74 -15.11
CA GLY A 325 -34.34 9.65 -14.68
C GLY A 325 -35.67 10.15 -14.10
N LYS A 326 -36.15 11.34 -14.48
CA LYS A 326 -37.34 11.99 -13.93
C LYS A 326 -38.56 11.92 -14.83
N VAL A 327 -38.49 11.20 -15.93
CA VAL A 327 -39.65 10.95 -16.80
C VAL A 327 -40.46 9.82 -16.16
N PRO A 328 -41.72 10.01 -15.84
CA PRO A 328 -42.59 8.93 -15.43
C PRO A 328 -42.91 8.06 -16.63
N PHE A 329 -42.60 6.77 -16.58
CA PHE A 329 -42.98 5.79 -17.55
C PHE A 329 -44.22 5.02 -17.05
N GLN A 330 -45.17 4.78 -17.96
CA GLN A 330 -46.37 3.98 -17.68
C GLN A 330 -46.25 2.68 -18.45
N PHE A 331 -45.55 1.73 -17.86
CA PHE A 331 -45.34 0.44 -18.47
C PHE A 331 -46.62 -0.44 -18.41
N GLU A 332 -47.01 -0.98 -19.53
CA GLU A 332 -48.10 -1.94 -19.68
C GLU A 332 -47.71 -3.08 -20.63
N THR A 333 -48.44 -4.18 -20.57
CA THR A 333 -48.25 -5.29 -21.52
C THR A 333 -48.88 -4.92 -22.85
N VAL A 334 -48.07 -4.82 -23.91
CA VAL A 334 -48.49 -4.40 -25.25
C VAL A 334 -48.29 -5.53 -26.24
N ASP A 335 -49.36 -5.86 -26.98
CA ASP A 335 -49.21 -6.63 -28.24
C ASP A 335 -48.51 -5.74 -29.27
N LEU A 336 -47.24 -6.01 -29.52
CA LEU A 336 -46.40 -5.16 -30.37
C LEU A 336 -46.83 -5.25 -31.86
N GLY A 337 -47.39 -6.41 -32.28
CA GLY A 337 -47.89 -6.57 -33.64
C GLY A 337 -49.08 -5.66 -33.93
N GLN A 338 -50.09 -5.69 -33.06
CA GLN A 338 -51.25 -4.79 -33.17
C GLN A 338 -50.85 -3.33 -33.02
N TYR A 339 -49.98 -3.02 -32.06
CA TYR A 339 -49.49 -1.65 -31.81
C TYR A 339 -48.81 -1.03 -33.03
N VAL A 340 -47.89 -1.76 -33.68
CA VAL A 340 -47.20 -1.29 -34.88
C VAL A 340 -48.15 -1.11 -36.05
N GLN A 341 -49.13 -2.04 -36.20
CA GLN A 341 -50.15 -1.96 -37.22
C GLN A 341 -51.02 -0.71 -37.06
N ASP A 342 -51.48 -0.40 -35.85
CA ASP A 342 -52.27 0.80 -35.51
C ASP A 342 -51.43 2.07 -35.82
N CYS A 343 -50.16 2.13 -35.41
CA CYS A 343 -49.27 3.24 -35.70
C CYS A 343 -49.07 3.46 -37.20
N VAL A 344 -48.92 2.38 -38.00
CA VAL A 344 -48.78 2.49 -39.44
C VAL A 344 -50.02 3.04 -40.10
N GLN A 345 -51.22 2.54 -39.70
CA GLN A 345 -52.50 3.02 -40.23
C GLN A 345 -52.71 4.52 -39.94
N GLU A 346 -52.41 4.96 -38.72
CA GLU A 346 -52.51 6.38 -38.36
C GLU A 346 -51.58 7.27 -39.19
N LEU A 347 -50.35 6.83 -39.44
CA LEU A 347 -49.35 7.60 -40.17
C LEU A 347 -49.49 7.52 -41.70
N GLN A 348 -50.20 6.54 -42.21
CA GLN A 348 -50.27 6.27 -43.64
C GLN A 348 -50.76 7.46 -44.47
N PHE A 349 -51.82 8.13 -44.03
CA PHE A 349 -52.39 9.30 -44.72
C PHE A 349 -51.40 10.48 -44.77
N ASP A 350 -50.69 10.72 -43.71
CA ASP A 350 -49.70 11.80 -43.66
C ASP A 350 -48.45 11.46 -44.51
N MET A 351 -48.08 10.20 -44.61
CA MET A 351 -46.97 9.76 -45.44
C MET A 351 -47.34 9.83 -46.92
N GLU A 352 -48.58 9.44 -47.30
CA GLU A 352 -49.10 9.59 -48.68
C GLU A 352 -49.11 11.06 -49.13
N LYS A 353 -49.54 11.98 -48.25
CA LYS A 353 -49.51 13.44 -48.58
C LYS A 353 -48.08 13.95 -48.80
N LYS A 354 -47.07 13.34 -48.11
CA LYS A 354 -45.66 13.65 -48.29
C LYS A 354 -45.01 12.90 -49.46
N GLY A 355 -45.80 12.10 -50.22
CA GLY A 355 -45.32 11.32 -51.35
C GLY A 355 -44.41 10.16 -50.95
N VAL A 356 -44.59 9.64 -49.75
CA VAL A 356 -43.81 8.50 -49.20
C VAL A 356 -44.59 7.21 -49.33
N ARG A 357 -44.02 6.19 -49.96
CA ARG A 357 -44.56 4.83 -49.92
C ARG A 357 -44.26 4.23 -48.52
N PHE A 358 -45.29 4.06 -47.74
CA PHE A 358 -45.19 3.61 -46.36
C PHE A 358 -45.94 2.28 -46.17
N ALA A 359 -45.26 1.22 -45.77
CA ALA A 359 -45.82 -0.13 -45.69
C ALA A 359 -45.27 -0.94 -44.54
N LEU A 360 -46.16 -1.73 -43.93
CA LEU A 360 -45.79 -2.80 -43.01
C LEU A 360 -45.80 -4.11 -43.82
N THR A 361 -44.64 -4.72 -44.00
CA THR A 361 -44.49 -5.86 -44.95
C THR A 361 -44.37 -7.21 -44.25
N GLU A 362 -44.04 -7.23 -42.98
CA GLU A 362 -43.85 -8.47 -42.24
C GLU A 362 -44.35 -8.34 -40.82
N LEU A 363 -45.20 -9.25 -40.42
CA LEU A 363 -45.71 -9.39 -39.03
C LEU A 363 -45.57 -10.86 -38.60
N PRO A 364 -45.29 -11.14 -37.36
CA PRO A 364 -45.29 -12.49 -36.82
C PRO A 364 -46.67 -13.10 -36.79
N GLN A 365 -46.75 -14.43 -36.92
CA GLN A 365 -48.04 -15.15 -36.88
C GLN A 365 -48.62 -15.20 -35.46
N SER A 366 -47.78 -15.14 -34.45
CA SER A 366 -48.17 -15.14 -33.04
C SER A 366 -48.00 -13.74 -32.45
N PRO A 367 -48.89 -13.32 -31.53
CA PRO A 367 -48.72 -12.05 -30.83
C PRO A 367 -47.39 -11.99 -30.08
N LEU A 368 -46.68 -10.87 -30.18
CA LEU A 368 -45.46 -10.60 -29.43
C LEU A 368 -45.77 -9.60 -28.33
N TYR A 369 -45.83 -10.10 -27.10
CA TYR A 369 -46.07 -9.23 -25.93
C TYR A 369 -44.75 -8.68 -25.36
N VAL A 370 -44.75 -7.37 -25.13
CA VAL A 370 -43.64 -6.64 -24.50
C VAL A 370 -44.16 -5.74 -23.38
N THR A 371 -43.33 -5.44 -22.42
CA THR A 371 -43.63 -4.42 -21.39
C THR A 371 -43.17 -3.07 -21.89
N ALA A 372 -44.11 -2.17 -22.23
CA ALA A 372 -43.76 -0.89 -22.82
C ALA A 372 -44.73 0.25 -22.41
N ASP A 373 -44.22 1.46 -22.44
CA ASP A 373 -45.02 2.71 -22.43
C ASP A 373 -45.35 3.06 -23.88
N ARG A 374 -46.63 2.97 -24.25
CA ARG A 374 -47.09 3.18 -25.62
C ARG A 374 -46.77 4.56 -26.18
N ASP A 375 -46.91 5.61 -25.34
CA ASP A 375 -46.67 6.99 -25.78
C ASP A 375 -45.17 7.24 -26.04
N LYS A 376 -44.32 6.70 -25.19
CA LYS A 376 -42.86 6.83 -25.35
C LYS A 376 -42.37 5.98 -26.54
N LEU A 377 -42.91 4.77 -26.69
CA LEU A 377 -42.58 3.92 -27.84
C LEU A 377 -43.05 4.53 -29.17
N ARG A 378 -44.23 5.18 -29.19
CA ARG A 378 -44.70 5.96 -30.33
C ARG A 378 -43.72 7.08 -30.70
N ARG A 379 -43.18 7.78 -29.71
CA ARG A 379 -42.20 8.83 -29.94
C ARG A 379 -40.89 8.28 -30.55
N VAL A 380 -40.46 7.08 -30.15
CA VAL A 380 -39.31 6.41 -30.76
C VAL A 380 -39.58 6.15 -32.23
N LEU A 381 -40.72 5.53 -32.55
CA LEU A 381 -41.13 5.26 -33.93
C LEU A 381 -41.19 6.53 -34.80
N LEU A 382 -41.80 7.58 -34.28
CA LEU A 382 -41.92 8.88 -34.99
C LEU A 382 -40.53 9.48 -35.25
N ASN A 383 -39.63 9.50 -34.26
CA ASN A 383 -38.28 10.04 -34.43
C ASN A 383 -37.50 9.32 -35.54
N ILE A 384 -37.65 8.01 -35.64
CA ILE A 384 -36.98 7.22 -36.68
C ILE A 384 -37.64 7.43 -38.04
N ILE A 385 -38.98 7.41 -38.12
CA ILE A 385 -39.73 7.58 -39.36
C ILE A 385 -39.52 9.01 -39.92
N GLU A 386 -39.55 10.05 -39.09
CA GLU A 386 -39.29 11.42 -39.52
C GLU A 386 -37.88 11.56 -40.09
N ASN A 387 -36.89 10.93 -39.48
CA ASN A 387 -35.54 10.85 -40.02
C ASN A 387 -35.48 10.14 -41.37
N ALA A 388 -36.14 8.99 -41.50
CA ALA A 388 -36.24 8.26 -42.75
C ALA A 388 -36.85 9.10 -43.86
N VAL A 389 -37.95 9.85 -43.59
CA VAL A 389 -38.58 10.75 -44.55
C VAL A 389 -37.62 11.89 -44.93
N LYS A 390 -36.97 12.48 -43.98
CA LYS A 390 -36.09 13.63 -44.16
C LYS A 390 -34.88 13.35 -45.04
N TYR A 391 -34.30 12.17 -44.93
CA TYR A 391 -33.07 11.77 -45.61
C TYR A 391 -33.30 10.90 -46.85
N SER A 392 -34.58 10.66 -47.24
CA SER A 392 -34.95 10.00 -48.47
C SER A 392 -35.04 10.99 -49.62
N ASP A 393 -34.71 10.53 -50.85
CA ASP A 393 -34.74 11.36 -52.07
C ASP A 393 -36.16 11.74 -52.49
N GLU A 394 -36.35 13.01 -52.90
CA GLU A 394 -37.63 13.52 -53.40
C GLU A 394 -38.05 12.78 -54.72
N GLY A 395 -39.20 12.13 -54.70
CA GLY A 395 -39.76 11.46 -55.86
C GLY A 395 -39.80 9.93 -55.80
N ASN A 396 -39.04 9.26 -54.92
CA ASN A 396 -39.12 7.80 -54.75
C ASN A 396 -38.94 7.38 -53.28
N ARG A 397 -39.52 8.15 -52.36
CA ARG A 397 -39.44 7.85 -50.93
C ARG A 397 -40.15 6.57 -50.58
N SER A 398 -39.46 5.61 -49.97
CA SER A 398 -40.02 4.35 -49.52
C SER A 398 -39.54 4.02 -48.11
N ILE A 399 -40.48 3.78 -47.21
CA ILE A 399 -40.20 3.35 -45.83
C ILE A 399 -40.97 2.06 -45.58
N THR A 400 -40.27 1.04 -45.17
CA THR A 400 -40.83 -0.29 -44.90
C THR A 400 -40.57 -0.64 -43.44
N LEU A 401 -41.66 -1.09 -42.76
CA LEU A 401 -41.55 -1.63 -41.40
C LEU A 401 -41.66 -3.15 -41.45
N THR A 402 -40.90 -3.83 -40.60
CA THR A 402 -41.03 -5.24 -40.32
C THR A 402 -40.99 -5.49 -38.82
N LEU A 403 -41.73 -6.49 -38.35
CA LEU A 403 -41.67 -6.97 -36.98
C LEU A 403 -41.39 -8.46 -36.99
N ARG A 404 -40.36 -8.87 -36.27
CA ARG A 404 -39.92 -10.26 -36.14
C ARG A 404 -39.55 -10.59 -34.70
N GLU A 405 -39.61 -11.86 -34.36
CA GLU A 405 -38.97 -12.38 -33.16
C GLU A 405 -37.56 -12.85 -33.48
N ILE A 406 -36.57 -12.40 -32.76
CA ILE A 406 -35.16 -12.79 -32.90
C ILE A 406 -34.56 -12.94 -31.50
N ASP A 407 -34.06 -14.12 -31.18
CA ASP A 407 -33.36 -14.40 -29.90
C ASP A 407 -34.12 -13.96 -28.65
N GLY A 408 -35.45 -14.22 -28.60
CA GLY A 408 -36.29 -13.86 -27.46
C GLY A 408 -36.61 -12.36 -27.34
N HIS A 409 -36.38 -11.59 -28.40
CA HIS A 409 -36.71 -10.18 -28.48
C HIS A 409 -37.68 -9.92 -29.65
N ALA A 410 -38.63 -9.04 -29.45
CA ALA A 410 -39.42 -8.46 -30.52
C ALA A 410 -38.63 -7.37 -31.22
N VAL A 411 -38.30 -7.53 -32.48
CA VAL A 411 -37.45 -6.63 -33.26
C VAL A 411 -38.27 -5.92 -34.33
N ILE A 412 -38.42 -4.59 -34.18
CA ILE A 412 -38.98 -3.72 -35.22
C ILE A 412 -37.82 -3.19 -36.07
N GLN A 413 -37.91 -3.34 -37.39
CA GLN A 413 -36.98 -2.75 -38.34
C GLN A 413 -37.71 -1.68 -39.16
N ILE A 414 -37.11 -0.53 -39.31
CA ILE A 414 -37.55 0.58 -40.15
C ILE A 414 -36.51 0.75 -41.24
N ILE A 415 -36.87 0.50 -42.48
CA ILE A 415 -35.98 0.46 -43.63
C ILE A 415 -36.37 1.59 -44.55
N ASP A 416 -35.43 2.51 -44.81
CA ASP A 416 -35.56 3.59 -45.81
C ASP A 416 -34.66 3.33 -47.02
N ASN A 417 -35.02 3.98 -48.13
CA ASN A 417 -34.22 3.98 -49.35
C ASN A 417 -33.48 5.31 -49.57
N GLY A 418 -33.11 5.97 -48.49
CA GLY A 418 -32.44 7.28 -48.52
C GLY A 418 -30.97 7.23 -48.94
N GLN A 419 -30.29 8.37 -48.73
CA GLN A 419 -28.87 8.52 -49.13
C GLN A 419 -27.90 7.59 -48.38
N GLY A 420 -28.32 6.96 -47.28
CA GLY A 420 -27.48 6.16 -46.43
C GLY A 420 -26.54 6.98 -45.54
N ILE A 421 -25.79 6.32 -44.70
CA ILE A 421 -24.89 6.90 -43.70
C ILE A 421 -23.50 6.30 -43.89
N SER A 422 -22.45 7.07 -43.79
CA SER A 422 -21.07 6.61 -43.90
C SER A 422 -20.70 5.68 -42.69
N GLU A 423 -19.80 4.74 -42.93
CA GLU A 423 -19.34 3.79 -41.94
C GLU A 423 -18.74 4.51 -40.72
N GLU A 424 -18.08 5.66 -40.94
CA GLU A 424 -17.51 6.49 -39.87
C GLU A 424 -18.58 7.19 -39.02
N ALA A 425 -19.69 7.62 -39.63
CA ALA A 425 -20.77 8.33 -38.95
C ALA A 425 -21.74 7.38 -38.23
N LEU A 426 -21.89 6.13 -38.71
CA LEU A 426 -22.88 5.19 -38.23
C LEU A 426 -22.83 4.90 -36.74
N PRO A 427 -21.67 4.74 -36.06
CA PRO A 427 -21.59 4.56 -34.61
C PRO A 427 -22.11 5.75 -33.81
N HIS A 428 -22.09 6.94 -34.39
CA HIS A 428 -22.35 8.21 -33.71
C HIS A 428 -23.77 8.77 -33.91
N ILE A 429 -24.60 8.17 -34.78
CA ILE A 429 -25.93 8.72 -35.09
C ILE A 429 -26.89 8.77 -33.90
N PHE A 430 -26.64 7.98 -32.86
CA PHE A 430 -27.36 7.98 -31.60
C PHE A 430 -26.74 8.87 -30.50
N ASP A 431 -25.59 9.51 -30.83
CA ASP A 431 -24.95 10.46 -29.93
C ASP A 431 -25.72 11.79 -29.92
N ARG A 432 -25.66 12.49 -28.81
CA ARG A 432 -26.37 13.76 -28.59
C ARG A 432 -25.85 14.83 -29.55
N PHE A 433 -26.77 15.55 -30.23
CA PHE A 433 -26.45 16.63 -31.17
C PHE A 433 -25.60 16.20 -32.38
N TYR A 434 -25.34 14.90 -32.52
CA TYR A 434 -24.56 14.40 -33.66
C TYR A 434 -25.32 14.55 -34.97
N ARG A 435 -24.62 15.01 -36.01
CA ARG A 435 -25.14 15.17 -37.37
C ARG A 435 -24.06 14.76 -38.36
N ALA A 436 -24.38 13.82 -39.23
CA ALA A 436 -23.42 13.27 -40.18
C ALA A 436 -22.92 14.29 -41.23
N ASP A 437 -23.68 15.36 -41.53
CA ASP A 437 -23.31 16.40 -42.48
C ASP A 437 -23.61 17.82 -41.91
N PRO A 438 -22.59 18.54 -41.39
CA PRO A 438 -22.74 19.89 -40.90
C PRO A 438 -23.07 20.92 -41.98
N SER A 439 -22.73 20.66 -43.27
CA SER A 439 -22.80 21.66 -44.36
C SER A 439 -24.21 21.84 -44.94
N ARG A 440 -25.14 20.90 -44.73
CA ARG A 440 -26.54 20.96 -45.15
C ARG A 440 -27.48 21.62 -44.13
N ASN A 441 -26.95 22.40 -43.25
CA ASN A 441 -27.62 22.93 -42.04
C ASN A 441 -28.80 23.88 -42.24
N THR A 442 -28.98 24.48 -43.40
CA THR A 442 -29.99 25.55 -43.57
C THR A 442 -31.30 25.07 -44.16
N ALA A 443 -31.33 23.98 -44.92
CA ALA A 443 -32.51 23.53 -45.65
C ALA A 443 -33.35 22.44 -44.97
N THR A 444 -32.70 21.54 -44.17
CA THR A 444 -33.37 20.33 -43.68
C THR A 444 -33.65 20.29 -42.18
N GLY A 445 -33.21 21.26 -41.39
CA GLY A 445 -33.52 21.40 -39.94
C GLY A 445 -33.43 20.10 -39.13
N GLY A 446 -33.12 20.18 -37.86
CA GLY A 446 -33.13 19.02 -36.92
C GLY A 446 -32.13 19.20 -35.80
N SER A 447 -32.56 18.93 -34.57
CA SER A 447 -31.81 19.15 -33.32
C SER A 447 -30.64 18.19 -33.10
N GLY A 448 -30.61 17.05 -33.81
CA GLY A 448 -29.69 15.95 -33.45
C GLY A 448 -30.05 15.25 -32.13
N LEU A 449 -31.20 15.56 -31.54
CA LEU A 449 -31.67 14.95 -30.29
C LEU A 449 -32.61 13.78 -30.53
N GLY A 450 -33.31 13.72 -31.68
CA GLY A 450 -34.37 12.73 -31.92
C GLY A 450 -33.92 11.29 -31.76
N LEU A 451 -32.78 10.88 -32.36
CA LEU A 451 -32.23 9.54 -32.23
C LEU A 451 -31.63 9.27 -30.84
N ALA A 452 -31.03 10.26 -30.21
CA ALA A 452 -30.54 10.15 -28.82
C ALA A 452 -31.69 9.94 -27.83
N ILE A 453 -32.82 10.66 -28.01
CA ILE A 453 -34.05 10.47 -27.22
C ILE A 453 -34.60 9.07 -27.48
N ALA A 454 -34.61 8.62 -28.74
CA ALA A 454 -35.07 7.27 -29.08
C ALA A 454 -34.22 6.19 -28.39
N LYS A 455 -32.92 6.32 -28.38
CA LYS A 455 -32.00 5.41 -27.68
C LYS A 455 -32.28 5.37 -26.18
N GLN A 456 -32.40 6.52 -25.54
CA GLN A 456 -32.63 6.60 -24.10
C GLN A 456 -33.99 6.01 -23.71
N ILE A 457 -35.04 6.26 -24.50
CA ILE A 457 -36.34 5.62 -24.27
C ILE A 457 -36.23 4.09 -24.42
N MET A 458 -35.53 3.60 -25.41
CA MET A 458 -35.34 2.15 -25.62
C MET A 458 -34.55 1.52 -24.45
N GLU A 459 -33.52 2.19 -23.94
CA GLU A 459 -32.74 1.76 -22.78
C GLU A 459 -33.62 1.68 -21.52
N GLU A 460 -34.51 2.66 -21.28
CA GLU A 460 -35.48 2.64 -20.16
C GLU A 460 -36.51 1.49 -20.27
N HIS A 461 -36.79 1.02 -21.49
CA HIS A 461 -37.61 -0.16 -21.73
C HIS A 461 -36.82 -1.48 -21.62
N GLY A 462 -35.54 -1.45 -21.21
CA GLY A 462 -34.65 -2.62 -21.21
C GLY A 462 -34.34 -3.18 -22.60
N GLY A 463 -34.65 -2.39 -23.63
CA GLY A 463 -34.44 -2.73 -25.04
C GLY A 463 -33.12 -2.21 -25.61
N ARG A 464 -32.95 -2.36 -26.90
CA ARG A 464 -31.79 -1.89 -27.66
C ARG A 464 -32.22 -1.24 -28.96
N ILE A 465 -31.45 -0.26 -29.43
CA ILE A 465 -31.60 0.37 -30.74
C ILE A 465 -30.27 0.33 -31.48
N GLY A 466 -30.30 0.17 -32.78
CA GLY A 466 -29.11 0.21 -33.63
C GLY A 466 -29.47 0.46 -35.08
N ALA A 467 -28.45 0.62 -35.92
CA ALA A 467 -28.66 0.86 -37.34
C ALA A 467 -27.61 0.15 -38.18
N THR A 468 -28.01 -0.20 -39.41
CA THR A 468 -27.12 -0.61 -40.49
C THR A 468 -27.40 0.26 -41.69
N SER A 469 -26.39 0.70 -42.40
CA SER A 469 -26.56 1.60 -43.53
C SER A 469 -25.46 1.43 -44.56
N MET A 470 -25.78 1.74 -45.80
CA MET A 470 -24.83 1.82 -46.92
C MET A 470 -25.14 3.04 -47.74
N ILE A 471 -24.11 3.86 -48.03
CA ILE A 471 -24.26 5.06 -48.86
C ILE A 471 -24.91 4.70 -50.22
N GLY A 472 -25.97 5.43 -50.56
CA GLY A 472 -26.76 5.22 -51.79
C GLY A 472 -27.71 4.05 -51.77
N ARG A 473 -27.83 3.31 -50.67
CA ARG A 473 -28.77 2.15 -50.54
C ARG A 473 -29.83 2.32 -49.46
N GLY A 474 -29.67 3.37 -48.59
CA GLY A 474 -30.57 3.64 -47.48
C GLY A 474 -30.07 3.17 -46.16
N THR A 475 -30.95 3.25 -45.15
CA THR A 475 -30.65 2.90 -43.77
C THR A 475 -31.72 1.94 -43.21
N THR A 476 -31.30 1.03 -42.37
CA THR A 476 -32.18 0.20 -41.57
C THR A 476 -31.90 0.50 -40.10
N VAL A 477 -32.88 1.04 -39.41
CA VAL A 477 -32.86 1.20 -37.95
C VAL A 477 -33.66 0.07 -37.31
N TYR A 478 -33.09 -0.58 -36.34
CA TYR A 478 -33.76 -1.66 -35.61
C TYR A 478 -33.91 -1.34 -34.14
N MET A 479 -35.05 -1.72 -33.58
CA MET A 479 -35.39 -1.60 -32.17
C MET A 479 -35.72 -3.00 -31.65
N ALA A 480 -35.06 -3.44 -30.58
CA ALA A 480 -35.30 -4.74 -29.99
C ALA A 480 -35.83 -4.57 -28.55
N LEU A 481 -36.97 -5.16 -28.26
CA LEU A 481 -37.56 -5.17 -26.91
C LEU A 481 -37.62 -6.61 -26.39
N PRO A 482 -37.30 -6.85 -25.11
CA PRO A 482 -37.43 -8.17 -24.52
C PRO A 482 -38.91 -8.61 -24.52
N LEU A 483 -39.17 -9.85 -24.88
CA LEU A 483 -40.54 -10.42 -24.76
C LEU A 483 -40.89 -10.50 -23.26
N SER A 484 -42.11 -10.07 -22.91
CA SER A 484 -42.66 -10.33 -21.59
C SER A 484 -42.97 -11.82 -21.48
N GLN A 485 -42.49 -12.49 -20.41
CA GLN A 485 -42.93 -13.83 -20.09
C GLN A 485 -44.47 -13.77 -19.84
N GLN A 486 -45.25 -14.49 -20.61
CA GLN A 486 -46.64 -14.72 -20.22
C GLN A 486 -46.59 -15.46 -18.87
N GLU A 487 -47.03 -14.83 -17.78
CA GLU A 487 -47.58 -15.60 -16.69
C GLU A 487 -48.80 -16.31 -17.26
N GLU A 488 -48.67 -17.62 -17.54
CA GLU A 488 -49.83 -18.48 -17.72
C GLU A 488 -50.68 -18.28 -16.45
N SER A 489 -51.73 -17.48 -16.57
CA SER A 489 -52.80 -17.46 -15.59
C SER A 489 -53.44 -18.82 -15.67
N GLU A 490 -52.97 -19.76 -14.85
CA GLU A 490 -53.73 -20.96 -14.53
C GLU A 490 -55.11 -20.50 -14.03
N GLY A 491 -56.13 -20.79 -14.90
CA GLY A 491 -57.54 -20.60 -14.60
C GLY A 491 -58.04 -21.67 -13.64
#